data_28daff0455a5d7b4092ed4bf1a82591b
#
_entry.id   28daff0455a5d7b4092ed4bf1a82591b
#
_cell.length_a   1.000
_cell.length_b   1.000
_cell.length_c   1.000
_cell.angle_alpha   90.00
_cell.angle_beta   90.00
_cell.angle_gamma   90.00
#
_symmetry.space_group_name_H-M   'P 1'
#
loop_
_entity.id
_entity.type
_entity.pdbx_description
1 polymer ?
#
loop_
_entity_poly.entity_id
_entity_poly.type
_entity_poly.pdbx_seq_one_letter_code
_entity_poly.pdbx_strand_id
1 'polypeptide(L)'
;MAVTNGVAAGYAPLLVAFFRTAPGFTAAMYSLFSVAEFLGRTVGGAVRYRWRLKPDKRFSFTFFVYQLYESMDACLLWLPYPLMLANRAVCGFLGINSAAIRQAAVQSYLPERFRARVNAYGSVLLTAASSVLSLAMGLLGEALDYRLCVTAGALGTLLFCWGTVFRRRKDVAEVLRCPAETGE
;
A
#
# COMPACT_ATOMS: atom_id res chain seq x y z
N MET A 1 -1.09 -7.87 5.85
CA MET A 1 -1.75 -6.56 5.70
C MET A 1 -1.39 -5.56 6.79
N ALA A 2 -1.54 -5.86 8.09
CA ALA A 2 -1.20 -4.90 9.14
C ALA A 2 0.27 -4.45 9.10
N VAL A 3 1.21 -5.37 8.94
CA VAL A 3 2.65 -5.08 8.84
C VAL A 3 2.97 -4.23 7.62
N THR A 4 2.46 -4.59 6.46
CA THR A 4 2.73 -3.90 5.19
C THR A 4 2.17 -2.48 5.18
N ASN A 5 0.93 -2.29 5.65
CA ASN A 5 0.37 -0.95 5.80
C ASN A 5 1.04 -0.15 6.93
N GLY A 6 1.51 -0.83 7.97
CA GLY A 6 2.24 -0.19 9.05
C GLY A 6 3.59 0.36 8.60
N VAL A 7 4.36 -0.37 7.80
CA VAL A 7 5.61 0.12 7.21
C VAL A 7 5.34 1.28 6.26
N ALA A 8 4.31 1.17 5.41
CA ALA A 8 3.92 2.26 4.52
C ALA A 8 3.50 3.54 5.29
N ALA A 9 2.81 3.39 6.43
CA ALA A 9 2.51 4.53 7.30
C ALA A 9 3.79 5.16 7.91
N GLY A 10 4.82 4.34 8.18
CA GLY A 10 6.12 4.81 8.66
C GLY A 10 6.90 5.65 7.64
N TYR A 11 6.61 5.53 6.34
CA TYR A 11 7.26 6.36 5.32
C TYR A 11 6.82 7.82 5.36
N ALA A 12 5.60 8.13 5.77
CA ALA A 12 5.07 9.49 5.75
C ALA A 12 5.95 10.49 6.52
N PRO A 13 6.33 10.26 7.79
CA PRO A 13 7.24 11.17 8.50
C PRO A 13 8.63 11.25 7.86
N LEU A 14 9.18 10.15 7.34
CA LEU A 14 10.47 10.15 6.66
C LEU A 14 10.45 10.96 5.36
N LEU A 15 9.37 10.85 4.58
CA LEU A 15 9.19 11.65 3.37
C LEU A 15 9.08 13.14 3.69
N VAL A 16 8.32 13.51 4.71
CA VAL A 16 8.23 14.92 5.17
C VAL A 16 9.60 15.43 5.59
N ALA A 17 10.35 14.65 6.38
CA ALA A 17 11.70 15.01 6.81
C ALA A 17 12.65 15.16 5.61
N PHE A 18 12.64 14.22 4.67
CA PHE A 18 13.42 14.28 3.44
C PHE A 18 13.14 15.56 2.62
N PHE A 19 11.86 15.87 2.36
CA PHE A 19 11.50 17.07 1.60
C PHE A 19 11.81 18.40 2.32
N ARG A 20 12.02 18.37 3.64
CA ARG A 20 12.43 19.55 4.42
C ARG A 20 13.94 19.72 4.53
N THR A 21 14.70 18.62 4.49
CA THR A 21 16.14 18.63 4.77
C THR A 21 17.00 18.44 3.53
N ALA A 22 16.51 17.76 2.51
CA ALA A 22 17.27 17.49 1.30
C ALA A 22 17.41 18.77 0.44
N PRO A 23 18.63 19.07 -0.06
CA PRO A 23 18.86 20.26 -0.89
C PRO A 23 18.03 20.18 -2.19
N GLY A 24 17.43 21.31 -2.56
CA GLY A 24 16.59 21.41 -3.76
C GLY A 24 15.14 20.94 -3.60
N PHE A 25 14.74 20.48 -2.43
CA PHE A 25 13.36 20.10 -2.12
C PHE A 25 12.69 21.11 -1.18
N THR A 26 11.37 21.20 -1.25
CA THR A 26 10.56 22.11 -0.42
C THR A 26 9.30 21.42 0.11
N ALA A 27 8.72 21.97 1.18
CA ALA A 27 7.44 21.50 1.71
C ALA A 27 6.30 21.58 0.67
N ALA A 28 6.32 22.58 -0.23
CA ALA A 28 5.36 22.67 -1.33
C ALA A 28 5.49 21.50 -2.33
N MET A 29 6.71 21.05 -2.60
CA MET A 29 6.94 19.87 -3.45
C MET A 29 6.38 18.60 -2.83
N TYR A 30 6.42 18.46 -1.51
CA TYR A 30 5.75 17.35 -0.82
C TYR A 30 4.23 17.42 -0.95
N SER A 31 3.64 18.61 -0.94
CA SER A 31 2.19 18.76 -1.16
C SER A 31 1.80 18.32 -2.57
N LEU A 32 2.57 18.69 -3.61
CA LEU A 32 2.34 18.23 -4.98
C LEU A 32 2.50 16.70 -5.13
N PHE A 33 3.42 16.12 -4.39
CA PHE A 33 3.60 14.67 -4.30
C PHE A 33 2.32 13.96 -3.80
N SER A 34 1.68 14.50 -2.76
CA SER A 34 0.41 14.00 -2.24
C SER A 34 -0.75 14.19 -3.24
N VAL A 35 -0.76 15.32 -3.95
CA VAL A 35 -1.75 15.59 -5.02
C VAL A 35 -1.59 14.59 -6.17
N ALA A 36 -0.36 14.30 -6.59
CA ALA A 36 -0.10 13.30 -7.65
C ALA A 36 -0.64 11.92 -7.27
N GLU A 37 -0.42 11.49 -6.03
CA GLU A 37 -0.97 10.24 -5.51
C GLU A 37 -2.51 10.24 -5.50
N PHE A 38 -3.13 11.33 -5.06
CA PHE A 38 -4.58 11.49 -5.04
C PHE A 38 -5.18 11.42 -6.46
N LEU A 39 -4.59 12.11 -7.43
CA LEU A 39 -5.00 12.05 -8.83
C LEU A 39 -4.90 10.62 -9.38
N GLY A 40 -3.80 9.94 -9.08
CA GLY A 40 -3.64 8.53 -9.44
C GLY A 40 -4.75 7.64 -8.87
N ARG A 41 -5.09 7.81 -7.59
CA ARG A 41 -6.21 7.09 -6.93
C ARG A 41 -7.56 7.38 -7.59
N THR A 42 -7.83 8.64 -7.94
CA THR A 42 -9.08 9.06 -8.58
C THR A 42 -9.23 8.40 -9.95
N VAL A 43 -8.20 8.49 -10.79
CA VAL A 43 -8.18 7.85 -12.11
C VAL A 43 -8.29 6.33 -11.98
N GLY A 44 -7.54 5.72 -11.04
CA GLY A 44 -7.60 4.29 -10.79
C GLY A 44 -8.99 3.79 -10.37
N GLY A 45 -9.67 4.55 -9.51
CA GLY A 45 -11.05 4.29 -9.12
C GLY A 45 -12.04 4.36 -10.29
N ALA A 46 -11.93 5.40 -11.13
CA ALA A 46 -12.75 5.57 -12.30
C ALA A 46 -12.58 4.43 -13.34
N VAL A 47 -11.32 4.04 -13.59
CA VAL A 47 -11.02 2.92 -14.48
C VAL A 47 -11.61 1.62 -13.96
N ARG A 48 -11.50 1.38 -12.65
CA ARG A 48 -12.05 0.18 -12.03
C ARG A 48 -13.57 0.11 -12.11
N TYR A 49 -14.27 1.22 -12.00
CA TYR A 49 -15.72 1.27 -12.17
C TYR A 49 -16.12 0.76 -13.56
N ARG A 50 -15.33 1.05 -14.57
CA ARG A 50 -15.61 0.68 -15.97
C ARG A 50 -15.12 -0.73 -16.33
N TRP A 51 -14.05 -1.23 -15.69
CA TRP A 51 -13.44 -2.54 -15.97
C TRP A 51 -13.40 -3.44 -14.73
N ARG A 52 -14.26 -4.45 -14.73
CA ARG A 52 -14.29 -5.45 -13.67
C ARG A 52 -13.31 -6.59 -13.98
N LEU A 53 -12.41 -6.86 -13.06
CA LEU A 53 -11.44 -7.96 -13.18
C LEU A 53 -12.14 -9.31 -12.94
N LYS A 54 -11.83 -10.31 -13.79
CA LYS A 54 -12.33 -11.69 -13.60
C LYS A 54 -11.82 -12.27 -12.29
N PRO A 55 -12.64 -13.06 -11.56
CA PRO A 55 -12.27 -13.63 -10.25
C PRO A 55 -10.95 -14.40 -10.25
N ASP A 56 -10.68 -15.21 -11.28
CA ASP A 56 -9.46 -16.01 -11.39
C ASP A 56 -8.17 -15.18 -11.49
N LYS A 57 -8.26 -13.96 -12.00
CA LYS A 57 -7.11 -13.05 -12.16
C LYS A 57 -6.87 -12.14 -10.95
N ARG A 58 -7.80 -12.11 -9.97
CA ARG A 58 -7.72 -11.17 -8.84
C ARG A 58 -6.49 -11.41 -7.96
N PHE A 59 -6.16 -12.67 -7.67
CA PHE A 59 -4.98 -13.00 -6.88
C PHE A 59 -3.68 -12.55 -7.58
N SER A 60 -3.47 -12.99 -8.83
CA SER A 60 -2.27 -12.65 -9.60
C SER A 60 -2.12 -11.15 -9.77
N PHE A 61 -3.21 -10.45 -10.07
CA PHE A 61 -3.21 -8.99 -10.18
C PHE A 61 -2.84 -8.32 -8.86
N THR A 62 -3.50 -8.68 -7.75
CA THR A 62 -3.24 -8.09 -6.44
C THR A 62 -1.82 -8.35 -5.98
N PHE A 63 -1.31 -9.56 -6.19
CA PHE A 63 0.05 -9.92 -5.83
C PHE A 63 1.08 -9.16 -6.67
N PHE A 64 0.88 -9.09 -7.99
CA PHE A 64 1.75 -8.33 -8.90
C PHE A 64 1.77 -6.83 -8.55
N VAL A 65 0.60 -6.23 -8.35
CA VAL A 65 0.49 -4.83 -7.95
C VAL A 65 1.24 -4.57 -6.64
N TYR A 66 1.17 -5.49 -5.71
CA TYR A 66 1.86 -5.36 -4.43
C TYR A 66 3.39 -5.36 -4.61
N GLN A 67 3.92 -6.29 -5.42
CA GLN A 67 5.35 -6.35 -5.74
C GLN A 67 5.82 -5.08 -6.44
N LEU A 68 5.04 -4.62 -7.42
CA LEU A 68 5.35 -3.41 -8.17
C LEU A 68 5.33 -2.17 -7.26
N TYR A 69 4.33 -2.06 -6.39
CA TYR A 69 4.19 -0.95 -5.45
C TYR A 69 5.41 -0.86 -4.51
N GLU A 70 5.79 -1.96 -3.87
CA GLU A 70 6.94 -1.98 -2.96
C GLU A 70 8.27 -1.72 -3.70
N SER A 71 8.42 -2.23 -4.92
CA SER A 71 9.59 -1.94 -5.75
C SER A 71 9.68 -0.45 -6.13
N MET A 72 8.53 0.17 -6.43
CA MET A 72 8.44 1.59 -6.73
C MET A 72 8.73 2.45 -5.50
N ASP A 73 8.31 2.02 -4.31
CA ASP A 73 8.64 2.68 -3.05
C ASP A 73 10.13 2.56 -2.70
N ALA A 74 10.75 1.40 -2.95
CA ALA A 74 12.18 1.21 -2.75
C ALA A 74 13.04 2.18 -3.57
N CYS A 75 12.63 2.48 -4.79
CA CYS A 75 13.35 3.38 -5.70
C CYS A 75 12.96 4.85 -5.54
N LEU A 76 11.89 5.16 -4.80
CA LEU A 76 11.24 6.47 -4.79
C LEU A 76 12.21 7.64 -4.56
N LEU A 77 12.97 7.60 -3.47
CA LEU A 77 13.86 8.69 -3.06
C LEU A 77 15.18 8.78 -3.86
N TRP A 78 15.39 7.85 -4.79
CA TRP A 78 16.52 7.86 -5.72
C TRP A 78 16.18 8.51 -7.05
N LEU A 79 14.91 8.76 -7.33
CA LEU A 79 14.42 9.33 -8.57
C LEU A 79 14.50 10.86 -8.54
N PRO A 80 14.68 11.52 -9.70
CA PRO A 80 14.49 12.96 -9.82
C PRO A 80 13.02 13.32 -9.60
N TYR A 81 12.76 14.52 -9.10
CA TYR A 81 11.43 14.94 -8.63
C TYR A 81 10.27 14.70 -9.62
N PRO A 82 10.40 14.99 -10.95
CA PRO A 82 9.30 14.69 -11.88
C PRO A 82 8.95 13.19 -11.94
N LEU A 83 9.96 12.32 -11.85
CA LEU A 83 9.74 10.88 -11.82
C LEU A 83 9.17 10.41 -10.49
N MET A 84 9.48 11.09 -9.37
CA MET A 84 8.82 10.83 -8.07
C MET A 84 7.32 11.12 -8.15
N LEU A 85 6.90 12.20 -8.81
CA LEU A 85 5.47 12.51 -9.02
C LEU A 85 4.78 11.44 -9.87
N ALA A 86 5.40 11.04 -10.98
CA ALA A 86 4.88 9.98 -11.84
C ALA A 86 4.77 8.64 -11.07
N ASN A 87 5.80 8.30 -10.31
CA ASN A 87 5.82 7.13 -9.42
C ASN A 87 4.61 7.16 -8.46
N ARG A 88 4.36 8.27 -7.78
CA ARG A 88 3.22 8.40 -6.85
C ARG A 88 1.87 8.32 -7.54
N ALA A 89 1.71 8.92 -8.69
CA ALA A 89 0.48 8.80 -9.45
C ALA A 89 0.19 7.34 -9.84
N VAL A 90 1.20 6.61 -10.31
CA VAL A 90 1.08 5.18 -10.64
C VAL A 90 0.81 4.34 -9.38
N CYS A 91 1.51 4.60 -8.28
CA CYS A 91 1.26 3.94 -6.99
C CYS A 91 -0.18 4.18 -6.51
N GLY A 92 -0.67 5.42 -6.60
CA GLY A 92 -2.05 5.75 -6.27
C GLY A 92 -3.06 4.97 -7.11
N PHE A 93 -2.85 4.94 -8.42
CA PHE A 93 -3.68 4.18 -9.38
C PHE A 93 -3.73 2.68 -9.05
N LEU A 94 -2.58 2.06 -8.84
CA LEU A 94 -2.48 0.63 -8.55
C LEU A 94 -3.01 0.30 -7.16
N GLY A 95 -2.69 1.11 -6.17
CA GLY A 95 -3.05 0.92 -4.77
C GLY A 95 -4.55 0.87 -4.53
N ILE A 96 -5.31 1.82 -5.10
CA ILE A 96 -6.77 1.84 -4.95
C ILE A 96 -7.43 0.61 -5.59
N ASN A 97 -6.93 0.18 -6.75
CA ASN A 97 -7.44 -1.01 -7.44
C ASN A 97 -7.21 -2.29 -6.63
N SER A 98 -6.01 -2.46 -6.09
CA SER A 98 -5.67 -3.61 -5.24
C SER A 98 -6.43 -3.59 -3.91
N ALA A 99 -6.54 -2.44 -3.26
CA ALA A 99 -7.26 -2.28 -2.00
C ALA A 99 -8.76 -2.63 -2.14
N ALA A 100 -9.41 -2.14 -3.20
CA ALA A 100 -10.81 -2.41 -3.45
C ALA A 100 -11.10 -3.91 -3.70
N ILE A 101 -10.20 -4.62 -4.43
CA ILE A 101 -10.33 -6.07 -4.64
C ILE A 101 -10.26 -6.81 -3.31
N ARG A 102 -9.26 -6.48 -2.49
CA ARG A 102 -9.06 -7.15 -1.20
C ARG A 102 -10.20 -6.89 -0.24
N GLN A 103 -10.66 -5.64 -0.15
CA GLN A 103 -11.76 -5.27 0.75
C GLN A 103 -13.07 -5.94 0.34
N ALA A 104 -13.40 -5.95 -0.95
CA ALA A 104 -14.58 -6.65 -1.44
C ALA A 104 -14.51 -8.15 -1.18
N ALA A 105 -13.35 -8.80 -1.40
CA ALA A 105 -13.17 -10.22 -1.15
C ALA A 105 -13.32 -10.59 0.34
N VAL A 106 -12.76 -9.79 1.25
CA VAL A 106 -12.91 -10.00 2.69
C VAL A 106 -14.36 -9.84 3.12
N GLN A 107 -15.07 -8.83 2.59
CA GLN A 107 -16.47 -8.59 2.93
C GLN A 107 -17.40 -9.71 2.43
N SER A 108 -17.15 -10.27 1.25
CA SER A 108 -17.96 -11.37 0.72
C SER A 108 -17.63 -12.73 1.35
N TYR A 109 -16.41 -12.94 1.84
CA TYR A 109 -16.01 -14.17 2.51
C TYR A 109 -16.57 -14.29 3.95
N LEU A 110 -16.77 -13.16 4.63
CA LEU A 110 -17.20 -13.13 6.02
C LEU A 110 -18.72 -13.18 6.17
N PRO A 111 -19.28 -14.10 6.99
CA PRO A 111 -20.70 -14.06 7.38
C PRO A 111 -21.05 -12.72 8.02
N GLU A 112 -22.24 -12.18 7.74
CA GLU A 112 -22.68 -10.85 8.19
C GLU A 112 -22.51 -10.60 9.67
N ARG A 113 -22.84 -11.58 10.49
CA ARG A 113 -22.76 -11.49 11.97
C ARG A 113 -21.34 -11.23 12.49
N PHE A 114 -20.30 -11.54 11.72
CA PHE A 114 -18.89 -11.37 12.12
C PHE A 114 -18.21 -10.19 11.44
N ARG A 115 -18.78 -9.61 10.37
CA ARG A 115 -18.18 -8.53 9.58
C ARG A 115 -17.76 -7.35 10.46
N ALA A 116 -18.65 -6.86 11.32
CA ALA A 116 -18.36 -5.72 12.19
C ALA A 116 -17.21 -6.02 13.17
N ARG A 117 -17.20 -7.19 13.80
CA ARG A 117 -16.16 -7.58 14.76
C ARG A 117 -14.80 -7.74 14.08
N VAL A 118 -14.75 -8.46 12.95
CA VAL A 118 -13.50 -8.67 12.21
C VAL A 118 -12.94 -7.36 11.69
N ASN A 119 -13.78 -6.46 11.16
CA ASN A 119 -13.35 -5.14 10.72
C ASN A 119 -12.82 -4.29 11.89
N ALA A 120 -13.49 -4.32 13.06
CA ALA A 120 -13.05 -3.59 14.25
C ALA A 120 -11.67 -4.11 14.73
N TYR A 121 -11.51 -5.42 14.89
CA TYR A 121 -10.20 -6.00 15.24
C TYR A 121 -9.13 -5.72 14.18
N GLY A 122 -9.48 -5.83 12.91
CA GLY A 122 -8.57 -5.50 11.81
C GLY A 122 -8.10 -4.04 11.86
N SER A 123 -9.00 -3.11 12.14
CA SER A 123 -8.68 -1.68 12.28
C SER A 123 -7.78 -1.42 13.49
N VAL A 124 -8.06 -2.03 14.64
CA VAL A 124 -7.22 -1.90 15.83
C VAL A 124 -5.81 -2.43 15.57
N LEU A 125 -5.69 -3.64 14.99
CA LEU A 125 -4.40 -4.22 14.63
C LEU A 125 -3.64 -3.37 13.61
N LEU A 126 -4.35 -2.82 12.63
CA LEU A 126 -3.75 -1.96 11.62
C LEU A 126 -3.21 -0.67 12.25
N THR A 127 -4.00 -0.02 13.11
CA THR A 127 -3.61 1.21 13.79
C THR A 127 -2.43 0.96 14.74
N ALA A 128 -2.49 -0.10 15.55
CA ALA A 128 -1.39 -0.46 16.45
C ALA A 128 -0.09 -0.75 15.68
N ALA A 129 -0.16 -1.56 14.62
CA ALA A 129 0.99 -1.86 13.77
C ALA A 129 1.55 -0.58 13.11
N SER A 130 0.68 0.29 12.60
CA SER A 130 1.08 1.57 12.00
C SER A 130 1.78 2.47 13.01
N SER A 131 1.28 2.57 14.23
CA SER A 131 1.88 3.41 15.27
C SER A 131 3.27 2.91 15.68
N VAL A 132 3.40 1.61 15.94
CA VAL A 132 4.68 0.99 16.33
C VAL A 132 5.72 1.10 15.21
N LEU A 133 5.32 0.78 13.98
CA LEU A 133 6.24 0.81 12.84
C LEU A 133 6.58 2.24 12.43
N SER A 134 5.67 3.21 12.54
CA SER A 134 5.98 4.63 12.34
C SER A 134 7.00 5.13 13.34
N LEU A 135 6.85 4.75 14.62
CA LEU A 135 7.84 5.11 15.64
C LEU A 135 9.19 4.49 15.33
N ALA A 136 9.24 3.19 15.02
CA ALA A 136 10.47 2.49 14.66
C ALA A 136 11.16 3.11 13.43
N MET A 137 10.38 3.44 12.39
CA MET A 137 10.91 4.10 11.19
C MET A 137 11.39 5.52 11.48
N GLY A 138 10.71 6.27 12.38
CA GLY A 138 11.16 7.59 12.83
C GLY A 138 12.53 7.50 13.52
N LEU A 139 12.69 6.58 14.49
CA LEU A 139 13.96 6.37 15.19
C LEU A 139 15.09 5.92 14.24
N LEU A 140 14.79 5.06 13.26
CA LEU A 140 15.76 4.66 12.23
C LEU A 140 16.17 5.86 11.35
N GLY A 141 15.22 6.75 11.04
CA GLY A 141 15.49 7.94 10.25
C GLY A 141 16.35 9.01 10.96
N GLU A 142 16.46 8.96 12.31
CA GLU A 142 17.41 9.78 13.04
C GLU A 142 18.84 9.24 12.97
N ALA A 143 18.99 7.92 12.81
CA ALA A 143 20.29 7.25 12.80
C ALA A 143 20.85 7.00 11.39
N LEU A 144 19.97 6.89 10.38
CA LEU A 144 20.32 6.50 9.01
C LEU A 144 19.79 7.51 8.00
N ASP A 145 20.37 7.49 6.79
CA ASP A 145 19.84 8.27 5.65
C ASP A 145 18.40 7.85 5.31
N TYR A 146 17.52 8.83 5.11
CA TYR A 146 16.10 8.61 4.80
C TYR A 146 15.89 7.71 3.57
N ARG A 147 16.77 7.80 2.57
CA ARG A 147 16.72 6.97 1.36
C ARG A 147 16.92 5.49 1.71
N LEU A 148 17.93 5.21 2.55
CA LEU A 148 18.22 3.85 3.00
C LEU A 148 17.09 3.30 3.86
N CYS A 149 16.51 4.11 4.76
CA CYS A 149 15.39 3.69 5.61
C CYS A 149 14.17 3.28 4.76
N VAL A 150 13.78 4.10 3.79
CA VAL A 150 12.63 3.79 2.91
C VAL A 150 12.92 2.57 2.05
N THR A 151 14.10 2.49 1.46
CA THR A 151 14.50 1.33 0.63
C THR A 151 14.54 0.04 1.45
N ALA A 152 15.15 0.06 2.64
CA ALA A 152 15.22 -1.10 3.53
C ALA A 152 13.83 -1.55 4.01
N GLY A 153 12.96 -0.59 4.35
CA GLY A 153 11.57 -0.87 4.73
C GLY A 153 10.78 -1.51 3.59
N ALA A 154 10.89 -0.99 2.38
CA ALA A 154 10.23 -1.54 1.20
C ALA A 154 10.73 -2.95 0.85
N LEU A 155 12.05 -3.17 0.86
CA LEU A 155 12.62 -4.49 0.66
C LEU A 155 12.22 -5.47 1.76
N GLY A 156 12.21 -5.04 3.02
CA GLY A 156 11.74 -5.85 4.15
C GLY A 156 10.28 -6.28 3.99
N THR A 157 9.41 -5.36 3.57
CA THR A 157 8.00 -5.63 3.27
C THR A 157 7.85 -6.61 2.10
N LEU A 158 8.67 -6.44 1.07
CA LEU A 158 8.71 -7.31 -0.11
C LEU A 158 9.07 -8.75 0.28
N LEU A 159 10.12 -8.93 1.06
CA LEU A 159 10.55 -10.25 1.59
C LEU A 159 9.50 -10.87 2.51
N PHE A 160 8.89 -10.07 3.39
CA PHE A 160 7.82 -10.51 4.26
C PHE A 160 6.59 -10.98 3.46
N CYS A 161 6.22 -10.24 2.40
CA CYS A 161 5.13 -10.62 1.51
C CYS A 161 5.43 -11.94 0.79
N TRP A 162 6.64 -12.14 0.30
CA TRP A 162 7.08 -13.41 -0.30
C TRP A 162 7.01 -14.56 0.72
N GLY A 163 7.54 -14.37 1.91
CA GLY A 163 7.57 -15.40 2.96
C GLY A 163 6.18 -15.82 3.45
N THR A 164 5.22 -14.89 3.48
CA THR A 164 3.89 -15.14 4.06
C THR A 164 2.82 -15.39 3.01
N VAL A 165 2.64 -14.47 2.06
CA VAL A 165 1.53 -14.52 1.09
C VAL A 165 1.80 -15.57 0.01
N PHE A 166 3.04 -15.64 -0.48
CA PHE A 166 3.38 -16.63 -1.51
C PHE A 166 3.33 -18.06 -0.96
N ARG A 167 3.76 -18.27 0.27
CA ARG A 167 3.70 -19.56 0.95
C ARG A 167 2.25 -20.05 1.16
N ARG A 168 1.32 -19.12 1.43
CA ARG A 168 -0.12 -19.42 1.58
C ARG A 168 -0.96 -18.99 0.38
N ARG A 169 -0.37 -18.99 -0.81
CA ARG A 169 -1.02 -18.51 -2.04
C ARG A 169 -2.36 -19.18 -2.36
N LYS A 170 -2.52 -20.47 -2.02
CA LYS A 170 -3.75 -21.22 -2.28
C LYS A 170 -4.91 -20.68 -1.43
N ASP A 171 -4.70 -20.53 -0.14
CA ASP A 171 -5.71 -20.03 0.82
C ASP A 171 -6.12 -18.59 0.49
N VAL A 172 -5.14 -17.74 0.17
CA VAL A 172 -5.38 -16.34 -0.21
C VAL A 172 -6.10 -16.25 -1.56
N ALA A 173 -5.77 -17.11 -2.52
CA ALA A 173 -6.43 -17.13 -3.82
C ALA A 173 -7.90 -17.58 -3.71
N GLU A 174 -8.21 -18.52 -2.82
CA GLU A 174 -9.57 -18.96 -2.54
C GLU A 174 -10.44 -17.81 -2.03
N VAL A 175 -9.96 -17.07 -1.03
CA VAL A 175 -10.66 -15.88 -0.49
C VAL A 175 -10.89 -14.82 -1.56
N LEU A 176 -9.91 -14.58 -2.44
CA LEU A 176 -10.02 -13.56 -3.51
C LEU A 176 -10.92 -13.98 -4.68
N ARG A 177 -11.17 -15.28 -4.83
CA ARG A 177 -12.09 -15.82 -5.86
C ARG A 177 -13.56 -15.73 -5.47
N CYS A 178 -13.88 -15.60 -4.17
CA CYS A 178 -15.27 -15.47 -3.74
C CYS A 178 -15.95 -14.35 -4.52
N PRO A 179 -17.08 -14.65 -5.24
CA PRO A 179 -17.86 -13.63 -5.90
C PRO A 179 -18.38 -12.69 -4.82
N ALA A 180 -18.30 -11.37 -5.05
CA ALA A 180 -19.11 -10.45 -4.29
C ALA A 180 -20.56 -10.86 -4.56
N GLU A 181 -21.32 -11.23 -3.51
CA GLU A 181 -22.75 -11.43 -3.65
C GLU A 181 -23.30 -10.16 -4.31
N THR A 182 -23.70 -10.29 -5.56
CA THR A 182 -24.54 -9.30 -6.22
C THR A 182 -25.85 -9.39 -5.47
N GLY A 183 -26.07 -8.45 -4.54
CA GLY A 183 -27.40 -8.25 -3.96
C GLY A 183 -28.36 -8.02 -5.13
N GLU A 184 -29.16 -9.01 -5.41
CA GLU A 184 -30.44 -8.87 -6.09
C GLU A 184 -31.44 -8.26 -5.12
#